data_b702c3d4b85332611e3a3bee57ade99c
#
_entry.id   b702c3d4b85332611e3a3bee57ade99c
#
_cell.length_a   1.000
_cell.length_b   1.000
_cell.length_c   1.000
_cell.angle_alpha   90.00
_cell.angle_beta   90.00
_cell.angle_gamma   90.00
#
_symmetry.space_group_name_H-M   'P 1'
#
loop_
_entity.id
_entity.type
_entity.pdbx_description
1 polymer ?
#
loop_
_entity_poly.entity_id
_entity_poly.type
_entity_poly.pdbx_seq_one_letter_code
_entity_poly.pdbx_strand_id
1 'polypeptide(L)'
;MVLRKEIRKMIKKIIMVILALATIYFIGDTNLKGNSVYYAKHSPSSNVRDLELMIFTENLDILGKKDGFKYKHKIQEDKTVQNVEKNVYFTYKYYESMNTYIYGDEKRKNYYFDENFKLKEVVDSGNNWQYVDISTVDENKLKEEIYESFKPILEELENNEPFINLQWIFNWVYRDRIK
;
A
#
# COMPACT_ATOMS: atom_id res chain seq x y z
N MET A 1 -30.65 46.13 -8.41
CA MET A 1 -29.52 46.06 -7.43
C MET A 1 -29.66 44.89 -6.42
N VAL A 2 -30.87 44.61 -5.94
CA VAL A 2 -31.16 43.53 -4.94
C VAL A 2 -30.84 42.14 -5.49
N LEU A 3 -31.23 41.79 -6.69
CA LEU A 3 -31.03 40.47 -7.31
C LEU A 3 -29.54 40.05 -7.39
N ARG A 4 -28.65 40.99 -7.75
CA ARG A 4 -27.19 40.72 -7.79
C ARG A 4 -26.61 40.42 -6.41
N LYS A 5 -27.16 41.03 -5.35
CA LYS A 5 -26.69 40.79 -3.96
C LYS A 5 -27.09 39.39 -3.46
N GLU A 6 -28.30 38.95 -3.81
CA GLU A 6 -28.80 37.61 -3.47
C GLU A 6 -28.06 36.52 -4.25
N ILE A 7 -27.80 36.72 -5.56
CA ILE A 7 -26.98 35.81 -6.34
C ILE A 7 -25.57 35.66 -5.76
N ARG A 8 -24.92 36.76 -5.36
CA ARG A 8 -23.59 36.72 -4.72
C ARG A 8 -23.59 35.96 -3.39
N LYS A 9 -24.63 36.11 -2.56
CA LYS A 9 -24.77 35.36 -1.30
C LYS A 9 -24.96 33.87 -1.58
N MET A 10 -25.75 33.49 -2.55
CA MET A 10 -25.96 32.11 -2.95
C MET A 10 -24.65 31.46 -3.44
N ILE A 11 -23.94 32.15 -4.35
CA ILE A 11 -22.62 31.67 -4.83
C ILE A 11 -21.66 31.48 -3.68
N LYS A 12 -21.56 32.41 -2.71
CA LYS A 12 -20.69 32.24 -1.53
C LYS A 12 -21.06 31.02 -0.70
N LYS A 13 -22.36 30.74 -0.50
CA LYS A 13 -22.81 29.53 0.23
C LYS A 13 -22.42 28.27 -0.53
N ILE A 14 -22.62 28.21 -1.84
CA ILE A 14 -22.22 27.07 -2.68
C ILE A 14 -20.71 26.84 -2.58
N ILE A 15 -19.89 27.88 -2.72
CA ILE A 15 -18.43 27.79 -2.57
C ILE A 15 -18.05 27.24 -1.21
N MET A 16 -18.66 27.73 -0.12
CA MET A 16 -18.38 27.22 1.24
C MET A 16 -18.72 25.73 1.39
N VAL A 17 -19.85 25.30 0.82
CA VAL A 17 -20.23 23.88 0.84
C VAL A 17 -19.23 23.03 0.06
N ILE A 18 -18.81 23.46 -1.13
CA ILE A 18 -17.81 22.76 -1.94
C ILE A 18 -16.47 22.67 -1.18
N LEU A 19 -16.02 23.76 -0.56
CA LEU A 19 -14.79 23.76 0.24
C LEU A 19 -14.90 22.82 1.44
N ALA A 20 -16.03 22.79 2.14
CA ALA A 20 -16.24 21.87 3.25
C ALA A 20 -16.20 20.40 2.80
N LEU A 21 -16.86 20.06 1.70
CA LEU A 21 -16.85 18.72 1.13
C LEU A 21 -15.43 18.30 0.67
N ALA A 22 -14.70 19.21 0.02
CA ALA A 22 -13.31 18.96 -0.38
C ALA A 22 -12.40 18.72 0.84
N THR A 23 -12.59 19.47 1.92
CA THR A 23 -11.83 19.28 3.17
C THR A 23 -12.14 17.93 3.81
N ILE A 24 -13.43 17.54 3.90
CA ILE A 24 -13.84 16.23 4.44
C ILE A 24 -13.25 15.10 3.59
N TYR A 25 -13.31 15.23 2.26
CA TYR A 25 -12.71 14.24 1.36
C TYR A 25 -11.21 14.10 1.58
N PHE A 26 -10.47 15.23 1.65
CA PHE A 26 -9.03 15.22 1.86
C PHE A 26 -8.63 14.61 3.20
N ILE A 27 -9.33 14.96 4.29
CA ILE A 27 -9.10 14.37 5.63
C ILE A 27 -9.38 12.87 5.59
N GLY A 28 -10.49 12.45 4.95
CA GLY A 28 -10.86 11.05 4.82
C GLY A 28 -9.83 10.24 4.02
N ASP A 29 -9.39 10.74 2.87
CA ASP A 29 -8.37 10.08 2.03
C ASP A 29 -7.03 9.96 2.75
N THR A 30 -6.59 11.03 3.41
CA THR A 30 -5.34 11.02 4.20
C THR A 30 -5.43 10.04 5.38
N ASN A 31 -6.56 10.00 6.08
CA ASN A 31 -6.79 9.06 7.16
C ASN A 31 -6.78 7.61 6.66
N LEU A 32 -7.49 7.32 5.55
CA LEU A 32 -7.53 5.97 4.98
C LEU A 32 -6.15 5.47 4.54
N LYS A 33 -5.36 6.31 3.90
CA LYS A 33 -4.02 5.95 3.44
C LYS A 33 -3.01 5.87 4.58
N GLY A 34 -3.03 6.84 5.49
CA GLY A 34 -2.11 6.90 6.62
C GLY A 34 -2.31 5.78 7.65
N ASN A 35 -3.53 5.25 7.77
CA ASN A 35 -3.87 4.13 8.65
C ASN A 35 -4.22 2.85 7.86
N SER A 36 -3.78 2.76 6.63
CA SER A 36 -4.19 1.68 5.72
C SER A 36 -3.78 0.29 6.19
N VAL A 37 -2.61 0.14 6.83
CA VAL A 37 -2.14 -1.12 7.42
C VAL A 37 -3.00 -1.51 8.62
N TYR A 38 -3.34 -0.57 9.52
CA TYR A 38 -4.29 -0.81 10.61
C TYR A 38 -5.62 -1.34 10.07
N TYR A 39 -6.18 -0.71 9.04
CA TYR A 39 -7.45 -1.15 8.46
C TYR A 39 -7.33 -2.51 7.76
N ALA A 40 -6.21 -2.80 7.09
CA ALA A 40 -5.96 -4.10 6.49
C ALA A 40 -5.94 -5.21 7.53
N LYS A 41 -5.27 -4.98 8.68
CA LYS A 41 -5.24 -5.89 9.83
C LYS A 41 -6.62 -6.23 10.38
N HIS A 42 -7.51 -5.25 10.46
CA HIS A 42 -8.87 -5.39 11.01
C HIS A 42 -9.92 -5.68 9.93
N SER A 43 -9.50 -5.99 8.71
CA SER A 43 -10.40 -6.37 7.62
C SER A 43 -10.87 -7.82 7.76
N PRO A 44 -12.04 -8.19 7.19
CA PRO A 44 -12.51 -9.57 7.17
C PRO A 44 -11.82 -10.45 6.11
N SER A 45 -10.59 -10.11 5.70
CA SER A 45 -9.84 -10.87 4.71
C SER A 45 -9.42 -12.23 5.25
N SER A 46 -9.51 -13.27 4.42
CA SER A 46 -8.97 -14.60 4.74
C SER A 46 -7.44 -14.62 4.72
N ASN A 47 -6.82 -13.66 4.04
CA ASN A 47 -5.36 -13.53 3.93
C ASN A 47 -4.88 -12.13 4.31
N VAL A 48 -5.02 -11.84 5.61
CA VAL A 48 -4.71 -10.52 6.20
C VAL A 48 -3.27 -10.12 5.94
N ARG A 49 -2.29 -11.02 6.09
CA ARG A 49 -0.86 -10.71 5.92
C ARG A 49 -0.51 -10.27 4.49
N ASP A 50 -1.06 -10.95 3.48
CA ASP A 50 -0.86 -10.56 2.09
C ASP A 50 -1.46 -9.18 1.82
N LEU A 51 -2.67 -8.92 2.36
CA LEU A 51 -3.32 -7.63 2.24
C LEU A 51 -2.51 -6.51 2.91
N GLU A 52 -1.98 -6.73 4.11
CA GLU A 52 -1.13 -5.79 4.83
C GLU A 52 0.13 -5.42 4.02
N LEU A 53 0.83 -6.43 3.49
CA LEU A 53 2.02 -6.21 2.66
C LEU A 53 1.72 -5.41 1.39
N MET A 54 0.64 -5.75 0.67
CA MET A 54 0.21 -5.02 -0.52
C MET A 54 -0.11 -3.56 -0.18
N ILE A 55 -0.99 -3.35 0.80
CA ILE A 55 -1.45 -2.02 1.22
C ILE A 55 -0.29 -1.18 1.77
N PHE A 56 0.61 -1.78 2.54
CA PHE A 56 1.82 -1.13 3.05
C PHE A 56 2.67 -0.57 1.90
N THR A 57 2.99 -1.38 0.90
CA THR A 57 3.85 -0.93 -0.20
C THR A 57 3.17 0.07 -1.12
N GLU A 58 1.88 0.00 -1.30
CA GLU A 58 1.11 0.97 -2.10
C GLU A 58 1.06 2.36 -1.46
N ASN A 59 1.15 2.46 -0.14
CA ASN A 59 1.02 3.71 0.61
C ASN A 59 2.33 4.21 1.25
N LEU A 60 3.49 3.72 0.80
CA LEU A 60 4.82 4.08 1.35
C LEU A 60 5.11 5.59 1.39
N ASP A 61 4.51 6.36 0.51
CA ASP A 61 4.68 7.80 0.42
C ASP A 61 4.03 8.58 1.58
N ILE A 62 3.05 7.97 2.25
CA ILE A 62 2.29 8.58 3.34
C ILE A 62 2.71 8.00 4.69
N LEU A 63 3.16 6.75 4.70
CA LEU A 63 3.59 6.06 5.90
C LEU A 63 4.93 6.62 6.42
N GLY A 64 5.05 6.73 7.73
CA GLY A 64 6.24 7.26 8.39
C GLY A 64 7.51 6.46 8.08
N LYS A 65 8.65 7.12 8.17
CA LYS A 65 9.96 6.46 8.05
C LYS A 65 10.32 5.77 9.37
N LYS A 66 10.93 4.60 9.25
CA LYS A 66 11.45 3.83 10.38
C LYS A 66 12.95 3.59 10.24
N ASP A 67 13.68 3.62 11.36
CA ASP A 67 15.10 3.27 11.40
C ASP A 67 15.30 1.81 10.95
N GLY A 68 16.39 1.57 10.22
CA GLY A 68 16.67 0.27 9.61
C GLY A 68 15.99 0.04 8.26
N PHE A 69 15.08 0.94 7.83
CA PHE A 69 14.42 0.85 6.54
C PHE A 69 14.74 2.06 5.65
N LYS A 70 15.00 1.81 4.38
CA LYS A 70 15.18 2.85 3.34
C LYS A 70 13.99 2.85 2.40
N TYR A 71 13.48 4.03 2.12
CA TYR A 71 12.36 4.25 1.20
C TYR A 71 12.89 4.91 -0.06
N LYS A 72 12.53 4.34 -1.21
CA LYS A 72 12.77 4.94 -2.53
C LYS A 72 11.43 5.13 -3.20
N HIS A 73 11.20 6.35 -3.61
CA HIS A 73 10.01 6.72 -4.39
C HIS A 73 10.50 7.34 -5.69
N LYS A 74 10.22 6.69 -6.80
CA LYS A 74 10.35 7.31 -8.13
C LYS A 74 9.00 7.90 -8.49
N ILE A 75 9.01 9.16 -8.89
CA ILE A 75 7.80 9.90 -9.27
C ILE A 75 6.99 9.04 -10.25
N GLN A 76 5.80 8.66 -9.82
CA GLN A 76 4.68 8.03 -10.53
C GLN A 76 4.60 6.50 -10.64
N GLU A 77 5.67 5.71 -10.54
CA GLU A 77 5.56 4.29 -10.93
C GLU A 77 6.05 3.27 -9.89
N ASP A 78 7.15 3.54 -9.19
CA ASP A 78 7.78 2.55 -8.31
C ASP A 78 7.89 3.04 -6.86
N LYS A 79 7.32 2.30 -5.92
CA LYS A 79 7.49 2.53 -4.48
C LYS A 79 8.26 1.35 -3.89
N THR A 80 9.43 1.61 -3.32
CA THR A 80 10.30 0.56 -2.78
C THR A 80 10.62 0.84 -1.32
N VAL A 81 10.51 -0.18 -0.49
CA VAL A 81 11.04 -0.24 0.87
C VAL A 81 12.15 -1.28 0.93
N GLN A 82 13.27 -0.95 1.54
CA GLN A 82 14.39 -1.85 1.76
C GLN A 82 14.62 -2.02 3.26
N ASN A 83 14.62 -3.26 3.73
CA ASN A 83 15.16 -3.60 5.03
C ASN A 83 16.69 -3.70 4.88
N VAL A 84 17.41 -2.76 5.50
CA VAL A 84 18.86 -2.60 5.32
C VAL A 84 19.62 -3.72 6.02
N GLU A 85 19.14 -4.16 7.18
CA GLU A 85 19.79 -5.20 7.99
C GLU A 85 19.73 -6.56 7.30
N LYS A 86 18.56 -6.93 6.78
CA LYS A 86 18.36 -8.20 6.07
C LYS A 86 18.78 -8.14 4.60
N ASN A 87 19.13 -6.96 4.09
CA ASN A 87 19.48 -6.72 2.68
C ASN A 87 18.41 -7.23 1.68
N VAL A 88 17.15 -7.04 2.01
CA VAL A 88 16.01 -7.40 1.18
C VAL A 88 15.20 -6.15 0.84
N TYR A 89 14.44 -6.18 -0.26
CA TYR A 89 13.57 -5.08 -0.63
C TYR A 89 12.19 -5.56 -1.10
N PHE A 90 11.21 -4.69 -0.96
CA PHE A 90 9.87 -4.92 -1.47
C PHE A 90 9.41 -3.70 -2.26
N THR A 91 8.98 -3.92 -3.51
CA THR A 91 8.62 -2.88 -4.46
C THR A 91 7.20 -3.09 -4.95
N TYR A 92 6.42 -2.02 -4.95
CA TYR A 92 5.16 -1.91 -5.68
C TYR A 92 5.40 -1.17 -6.99
N LYS A 93 4.86 -1.71 -8.08
CA LYS A 93 4.84 -1.10 -9.41
C LYS A 93 3.42 -1.05 -9.94
N TYR A 94 3.06 0.10 -10.48
CA TYR A 94 1.84 0.27 -11.23
C TYR A 94 2.20 0.56 -12.68
N TYR A 95 1.97 -0.41 -13.56
CA TYR A 95 2.28 -0.28 -14.97
C TYR A 95 1.11 -0.79 -15.82
N GLU A 96 0.68 -0.02 -16.83
CA GLU A 96 -0.40 -0.38 -17.77
C GLU A 96 -1.67 -0.91 -17.09
N SER A 97 -2.11 -0.28 -16.00
CA SER A 97 -3.28 -0.65 -15.20
C SER A 97 -3.16 -1.97 -14.42
N MET A 98 -1.95 -2.51 -14.26
CA MET A 98 -1.69 -3.69 -13.45
C MET A 98 -0.79 -3.37 -12.26
N ASN A 99 -1.18 -3.89 -11.10
CA ASN A 99 -0.35 -3.86 -9.90
C ASN A 99 0.61 -5.05 -9.92
N THR A 100 1.88 -4.79 -9.70
CA THR A 100 2.91 -5.83 -9.55
C THR A 100 3.69 -5.59 -8.29
N TYR A 101 3.95 -6.64 -7.52
CA TYR A 101 4.79 -6.59 -6.33
C TYR A 101 6.04 -7.40 -6.57
N ILE A 102 7.19 -6.86 -6.15
CA ILE A 102 8.49 -7.49 -6.37
C ILE A 102 9.21 -7.58 -5.04
N TYR A 103 9.54 -8.78 -4.61
CA TYR A 103 10.42 -9.02 -3.47
C TYR A 103 11.79 -9.43 -3.99
N GLY A 104 12.83 -8.75 -3.52
CA GLY A 104 14.22 -9.14 -3.78
C GLY A 104 14.87 -9.63 -2.50
N ASP A 105 15.38 -10.87 -2.53
CA ASP A 105 16.06 -11.48 -1.41
C ASP A 105 17.57 -11.15 -1.35
N GLU A 106 18.21 -11.52 -0.25
CA GLU A 106 19.67 -11.35 -0.04
C GLU A 106 20.54 -12.13 -1.04
N LYS A 107 19.99 -13.19 -1.64
CA LYS A 107 20.65 -14.04 -2.65
C LYS A 107 20.48 -13.52 -4.07
N ARG A 108 19.95 -12.32 -4.22
CA ARG A 108 19.69 -11.65 -5.51
C ARG A 108 18.63 -12.33 -6.37
N LYS A 109 17.69 -13.07 -5.76
CA LYS A 109 16.50 -13.54 -6.44
C LYS A 109 15.41 -12.49 -6.34
N ASN A 110 14.69 -12.28 -7.43
CA ASN A 110 13.54 -11.40 -7.52
C ASN A 110 12.29 -12.24 -7.76
N TYR A 111 11.32 -12.09 -6.88
CA TYR A 111 10.05 -12.79 -6.91
C TYR A 111 8.96 -11.80 -7.32
N TYR A 112 8.27 -12.08 -8.40
CA TYR A 112 7.24 -11.21 -8.98
C TYR A 112 5.87 -11.76 -8.67
N PHE A 113 5.02 -10.93 -8.08
CA PHE A 113 3.64 -11.26 -7.73
C PHE A 113 2.66 -10.40 -8.52
N ASP A 114 1.50 -10.95 -8.85
CA ASP A 114 0.41 -10.22 -9.49
C ASP A 114 -0.40 -9.36 -8.49
N GLU A 115 -1.47 -8.73 -8.97
CA GLU A 115 -2.38 -7.89 -8.19
C GLU A 115 -3.11 -8.64 -7.06
N ASN A 116 -3.15 -9.96 -7.08
CA ASN A 116 -3.72 -10.81 -6.04
C ASN A 116 -2.65 -11.39 -5.11
N PHE A 117 -1.42 -10.88 -5.19
CA PHE A 117 -0.26 -11.35 -4.45
C PHE A 117 0.05 -12.84 -4.68
N LYS A 118 -0.17 -13.32 -5.90
CA LYS A 118 0.18 -14.68 -6.34
C LYS A 118 1.49 -14.65 -7.11
N LEU A 119 2.42 -15.55 -6.76
CA LEU A 119 3.73 -15.69 -7.41
C LEU A 119 3.55 -16.05 -8.89
N LYS A 120 4.18 -15.29 -9.78
CA LYS A 120 4.15 -15.46 -11.22
C LYS A 120 5.49 -15.81 -11.82
N GLU A 121 6.55 -15.26 -11.28
CA GLU A 121 7.87 -15.35 -11.88
C GLU A 121 8.94 -15.25 -10.80
N VAL A 122 10.05 -15.95 -11.00
CA VAL A 122 11.25 -15.84 -10.19
C VAL A 122 12.44 -15.68 -11.11
N VAL A 123 13.27 -14.65 -10.85
CA VAL A 123 14.47 -14.36 -11.64
C VAL A 123 15.68 -14.31 -10.73
N ASP A 124 16.69 -15.10 -11.02
CA ASP A 124 17.99 -15.06 -10.34
C ASP A 124 18.91 -14.02 -11.00
N SER A 125 18.96 -12.82 -10.42
CA SER A 125 19.83 -11.74 -10.91
C SER A 125 21.30 -11.95 -10.55
N GLY A 126 21.59 -12.84 -9.62
CA GLY A 126 22.95 -13.26 -9.29
C GLY A 126 23.54 -14.20 -10.33
N ASN A 127 22.69 -14.88 -11.10
CA ASN A 127 23.06 -15.82 -12.13
C ASN A 127 22.55 -15.39 -13.53
N ASN A 128 23.07 -14.29 -14.04
CA ASN A 128 22.78 -13.75 -15.37
C ASN A 128 21.27 -13.60 -15.71
N TRP A 129 20.45 -13.23 -14.72
CA TRP A 129 19.01 -13.03 -14.91
C TRP A 129 18.26 -14.27 -15.42
N GLN A 130 18.63 -15.43 -14.94
CA GLN A 130 17.98 -16.69 -15.32
C GLN A 130 16.63 -16.85 -14.63
N TYR A 131 15.66 -17.36 -15.38
CA TYR A 131 14.37 -17.75 -14.82
C TYR A 131 14.51 -19.02 -13.98
N VAL A 132 13.88 -19.00 -12.82
CA VAL A 132 13.79 -20.15 -11.91
C VAL A 132 12.41 -20.78 -12.06
N ASP A 133 12.34 -22.11 -12.09
CA ASP A 133 11.06 -22.81 -12.11
C ASP A 133 10.27 -22.52 -10.83
N ILE A 134 9.12 -21.85 -10.97
CA ILE A 134 8.25 -21.48 -9.85
C ILE A 134 7.71 -22.68 -9.08
N SER A 135 7.60 -23.87 -9.73
CA SER A 135 7.14 -25.08 -9.06
C SER A 135 8.11 -25.57 -7.96
N THR A 136 9.36 -25.09 -7.98
CA THR A 136 10.37 -25.40 -6.96
C THR A 136 10.31 -24.45 -5.75
N VAL A 137 9.46 -23.41 -5.80
CA VAL A 137 9.33 -22.39 -4.75
C VAL A 137 8.09 -22.68 -3.90
N ASP A 138 8.29 -22.81 -2.61
CA ASP A 138 7.18 -22.81 -1.64
C ASP A 138 6.68 -21.38 -1.45
N GLU A 139 5.58 -21.03 -2.13
CA GLU A 139 5.00 -19.69 -2.11
C GLU A 139 4.57 -19.28 -0.70
N ASN A 140 4.02 -20.20 0.10
CA ASN A 140 3.57 -19.87 1.46
C ASN A 140 4.75 -19.53 2.37
N LYS A 141 5.82 -20.32 2.29
CA LYS A 141 7.04 -20.04 3.03
C LYS A 141 7.69 -18.74 2.59
N LEU A 142 7.70 -18.44 1.29
CA LEU A 142 8.21 -17.18 0.75
C LEU A 142 7.41 -15.99 1.29
N LYS A 143 6.09 -16.06 1.28
CA LYS A 143 5.22 -15.01 1.82
C LYS A 143 5.43 -14.77 3.31
N GLU A 144 5.65 -15.84 4.09
CA GLU A 144 6.01 -15.75 5.50
C GLU A 144 7.37 -15.04 5.67
N GLU A 145 8.38 -15.38 4.85
CA GLU A 145 9.69 -14.73 4.87
C GLU A 145 9.58 -13.22 4.54
N ILE A 146 8.78 -12.87 3.54
CA ILE A 146 8.51 -11.47 3.20
C ILE A 146 7.88 -10.76 4.40
N TYR A 147 6.81 -11.32 4.97
CA TYR A 147 6.14 -10.74 6.13
C TYR A 147 7.10 -10.52 7.30
N GLU A 148 7.87 -11.54 7.71
CA GLU A 148 8.84 -11.44 8.79
C GLU A 148 9.99 -10.45 8.51
N SER A 149 10.25 -10.15 7.24
CA SER A 149 11.26 -9.16 6.86
C SER A 149 10.78 -7.72 7.07
N PHE A 150 9.48 -7.47 7.01
CA PHE A 150 8.88 -6.15 7.18
C PHE A 150 8.03 -6.02 8.45
N LYS A 151 7.88 -7.09 9.22
CA LYS A 151 7.11 -7.16 10.47
C LYS A 151 7.37 -6.01 11.44
N PRO A 152 8.63 -5.57 11.70
CA PRO A 152 8.87 -4.49 12.66
C PRO A 152 8.19 -3.17 12.30
N ILE A 153 8.01 -2.90 11.01
CA ILE A 153 7.29 -1.69 10.56
C ILE A 153 5.79 -1.94 10.46
N LEU A 154 5.38 -3.14 10.04
CA LEU A 154 3.97 -3.50 9.96
C LEU A 154 3.32 -3.44 11.36
N GLU A 155 3.92 -4.07 12.37
CA GLU A 155 3.42 -4.06 13.75
C GLU A 155 3.28 -2.65 14.34
N GLU A 156 4.20 -1.74 14.00
CA GLU A 156 4.08 -0.33 14.42
C GLU A 156 2.87 0.35 13.79
N LEU A 157 2.65 0.11 12.48
CA LEU A 157 1.54 0.69 11.74
C LEU A 157 0.19 0.06 12.12
N GLU A 158 0.17 -1.25 12.39
CA GLU A 158 -1.00 -1.99 12.86
C GLU A 158 -1.52 -1.51 14.22
N ASN A 159 -0.62 -1.08 15.10
CA ASN A 159 -0.96 -0.62 16.44
C ASN A 159 -1.32 0.88 16.50
N ASN A 160 -1.23 1.59 15.38
CA ASN A 160 -1.56 3.01 15.31
C ASN A 160 -3.06 3.20 15.06
N GLU A 161 -3.85 3.16 16.13
CA GLU A 161 -5.30 3.33 16.03
C GLU A 161 -5.67 4.71 15.46
N PRO A 162 -6.49 4.77 14.39
CA PRO A 162 -6.88 6.01 13.75
C PRO A 162 -7.83 6.84 14.64
N PHE A 163 -7.62 8.15 14.69
CA PHE A 163 -8.50 9.07 15.41
C PHE A 163 -9.96 9.03 14.90
N ILE A 164 -10.15 8.82 13.60
CA ILE A 164 -11.46 8.59 12.98
C ILE A 164 -11.45 7.19 12.40
N ASN A 165 -12.28 6.28 12.91
CA ASN A 165 -12.37 4.93 12.39
C ASN A 165 -13.18 4.91 11.08
N LEU A 166 -12.49 4.65 9.98
CA LEU A 166 -13.06 4.54 8.62
C LEU A 166 -13.01 3.09 8.09
N GLN A 167 -12.98 2.07 8.98
CA GLN A 167 -12.90 0.66 8.60
C GLN A 167 -13.95 0.25 7.55
N TRP A 168 -15.18 0.72 7.69
CA TRP A 168 -16.25 0.40 6.75
C TRP A 168 -15.99 0.95 5.34
N ILE A 169 -15.37 2.16 5.24
CA ILE A 169 -14.97 2.75 3.94
C ILE A 169 -13.81 1.94 3.37
N PHE A 170 -12.81 1.60 4.20
CA PHE A 170 -11.70 0.77 3.78
C PHE A 170 -12.20 -0.57 3.21
N ASN A 171 -13.06 -1.28 3.93
CA ASN A 171 -13.63 -2.55 3.49
C ASN A 171 -14.44 -2.40 2.18
N TRP A 172 -15.11 -1.27 1.97
CA TRP A 172 -15.82 -0.99 0.73
C TRP A 172 -14.90 -0.69 -0.44
N VAL A 173 -13.84 0.11 -0.22
CA VAL A 173 -12.85 0.48 -1.25
C VAL A 173 -12.04 -0.74 -1.70
N TYR A 174 -11.60 -1.55 -0.74
CA TYR A 174 -10.75 -2.72 -1.00
C TYR A 174 -11.50 -4.05 -1.07
N ARG A 175 -12.83 -4.03 -1.22
CA ARG A 175 -13.70 -5.22 -1.21
C ARG A 175 -13.26 -6.33 -2.17
N ASP A 176 -12.68 -5.98 -3.31
CA ASP A 176 -12.24 -6.95 -4.33
C ASP A 176 -10.96 -7.68 -3.94
N ARG A 177 -10.23 -7.15 -2.96
CA ARG A 177 -9.01 -7.74 -2.37
C ARG A 177 -9.26 -8.42 -1.02
N ILE A 178 -10.38 -8.08 -0.37
CA ILE A 178 -10.82 -8.69 0.89
C ILE A 178 -11.63 -9.94 0.53
N LYS A 179 -10.94 -11.05 0.29
CA LYS A 179 -11.55 -12.34 -0.04
C LYS A 179 -11.23 -13.38 0.99
#